data_de3ad31a3071e3bb5ff1117ec313172c
#
_entry.id   de3ad31a3071e3bb5ff1117ec313172c
#
_cell.length_a   1.000
_cell.length_b   1.000
_cell.length_c   1.000
_cell.angle_alpha   90.00
_cell.angle_beta   90.00
_cell.angle_gamma   90.00
#
_symmetry.space_group_name_H-M   'P 1'
#
loop_
_entity.id
_entity.type
_entity.pdbx_description
1 polymer ?
#
loop_
_entity_poly.entity_id
_entity_poly.type
_entity_poly.pdbx_seq_one_letter_code
_entity_poly.pdbx_strand_id
1 'polypeptide(L)'
;MKPARDYDIRYGQDIVARGSGSWGRYVAISTPSAWKVVEPLLDHPPEGVGMNRWLDRSHLIEVSDSLPDDVDLVVGIGAGRSLDHAKLVATRKRLPLVQVPTVISTGAIIHGFVADWDGRQIVGTLAEIDCEYVLVDYGVVKQAPLHLNTAGLGDVLCGYSGISEWRRNARRGVGPAYDEAIADASEQQHKDLVA
;
A
#
# COMPACT_ATOMS: atom_id res chain seq x y z
N MET A 1 20.85 6.37 8.48
CA MET A 1 19.92 5.75 7.52
C MET A 1 19.34 4.53 8.19
N LYS A 2 18.02 4.37 8.28
CA LYS A 2 17.42 3.11 8.72
C LYS A 2 17.84 2.04 7.69
N PRO A 3 18.19 0.81 8.10
CA PRO A 3 18.50 -0.25 7.14
C PRO A 3 17.32 -0.48 6.19
N ALA A 4 17.60 -0.93 4.97
CA ALA A 4 16.56 -1.35 4.05
C ALA A 4 15.66 -2.36 4.78
N ARG A 5 14.34 -2.11 4.78
CA ARG A 5 13.37 -3.01 5.40
C ARG A 5 13.21 -4.23 4.50
N ASP A 6 13.30 -5.39 5.10
CA ASP A 6 13.01 -6.64 4.40
C ASP A 6 11.48 -6.85 4.47
N TYR A 7 10.80 -6.64 3.35
CA TYR A 7 9.35 -6.80 3.26
C TYR A 7 9.03 -8.25 2.88
N ASP A 8 8.19 -8.93 3.68
CA ASP A 8 7.67 -10.26 3.32
C ASP A 8 6.61 -10.12 2.21
N ILE A 9 7.03 -10.18 0.97
CA ILE A 9 6.16 -10.13 -0.20
C ILE A 9 6.06 -11.50 -0.81
N ARG A 10 4.87 -12.09 -0.77
CA ARG A 10 4.56 -13.42 -1.29
C ARG A 10 3.84 -13.30 -2.61
N TYR A 11 4.35 -13.98 -3.63
CA TYR A 11 3.80 -13.96 -4.99
C TYR A 11 3.29 -15.34 -5.38
N GLY A 12 2.19 -15.39 -6.13
CA GLY A 12 1.72 -16.66 -6.67
C GLY A 12 0.33 -16.60 -7.25
N GLN A 13 -0.09 -17.75 -7.78
CA GLN A 13 -1.45 -18.00 -8.22
C GLN A 13 -2.25 -18.54 -7.02
N ASP A 14 -3.48 -18.04 -6.83
CA ASP A 14 -4.43 -18.48 -5.79
C ASP A 14 -3.86 -18.40 -4.34
N ILE A 15 -2.91 -17.49 -4.10
CA ILE A 15 -2.28 -17.39 -2.78
C ILE A 15 -3.18 -16.70 -1.76
N VAL A 16 -4.13 -15.88 -2.18
CA VAL A 16 -5.15 -15.28 -1.29
C VAL A 16 -6.04 -16.38 -0.74
N ALA A 17 -6.55 -17.26 -1.59
CA ALA A 17 -7.38 -18.38 -1.16
C ALA A 17 -6.67 -19.29 -0.15
N ARG A 18 -5.40 -19.62 -0.41
CA ARG A 18 -4.60 -20.45 0.49
C ARG A 18 -4.18 -19.74 1.78
N GLY A 19 -3.96 -18.43 1.73
CA GLY A 19 -3.46 -17.64 2.86
C GLY A 19 -4.57 -17.22 3.81
N SER A 20 -5.78 -16.94 3.30
CA SER A 20 -6.88 -16.40 4.10
C SER A 20 -7.38 -17.33 5.20
N GLY A 21 -7.23 -18.64 5.05
CA GLY A 21 -7.61 -19.61 6.08
C GLY A 21 -6.82 -19.48 7.41
N SER A 22 -5.68 -18.80 7.40
CA SER A 22 -4.86 -18.57 8.59
C SER A 22 -5.10 -17.23 9.28
N TRP A 23 -6.03 -16.39 8.80
CA TRP A 23 -6.19 -15.01 9.29
C TRP A 23 -6.94 -14.90 10.64
N GLY A 24 -7.58 -15.97 11.10
CA GLY A 24 -8.37 -15.90 12.34
C GLY A 24 -9.56 -14.94 12.18
N ARG A 25 -9.87 -14.20 13.23
CA ARG A 25 -10.92 -13.18 13.22
C ARG A 25 -10.33 -11.88 12.68
N TYR A 26 -10.82 -11.38 11.56
CA TYR A 26 -10.27 -10.20 10.92
C TYR A 26 -11.32 -9.22 10.41
N VAL A 27 -10.89 -7.98 10.21
CA VAL A 27 -11.66 -6.97 9.47
C VAL A 27 -10.96 -6.67 8.14
N ALA A 28 -11.74 -6.40 7.11
CA ALA A 28 -11.23 -6.03 5.79
C ALA A 28 -11.48 -4.56 5.49
N ILE A 29 -10.51 -3.90 4.84
CA ILE A 29 -10.66 -2.57 4.27
C ILE A 29 -10.55 -2.68 2.76
N SER A 30 -11.57 -2.24 2.04
CA SER A 30 -11.60 -2.39 0.59
C SER A 30 -12.36 -1.27 -0.11
N THR A 31 -12.41 -1.33 -1.44
CA THR A 31 -13.37 -0.60 -2.28
C THR A 31 -14.36 -1.60 -2.88
N PRO A 32 -15.56 -1.18 -3.30
CA PRO A 32 -16.56 -2.10 -3.86
C PRO A 32 -16.04 -2.94 -5.04
N SER A 33 -15.22 -2.34 -5.90
CA SER A 33 -14.64 -3.06 -7.06
C SER A 33 -13.57 -4.09 -6.67
N ALA A 34 -12.69 -3.76 -5.73
CA ALA A 34 -11.66 -4.67 -5.25
C ALA A 34 -12.28 -5.80 -4.41
N TRP A 35 -13.25 -5.48 -3.57
CA TRP A 35 -13.98 -6.44 -2.75
C TRP A 35 -14.63 -7.52 -3.59
N LYS A 36 -15.37 -7.11 -4.63
CA LYS A 36 -16.05 -8.04 -5.56
C LYS A 36 -15.11 -9.08 -6.19
N VAL A 37 -13.84 -8.73 -6.39
CA VAL A 37 -12.83 -9.63 -6.97
C VAL A 37 -12.26 -10.59 -5.92
N VAL A 38 -12.04 -10.12 -4.70
CA VAL A 38 -11.31 -10.89 -3.68
C VAL A 38 -12.23 -11.67 -2.75
N GLU A 39 -13.43 -11.14 -2.42
CA GLU A 39 -14.39 -11.81 -1.52
C GLU A 39 -14.63 -13.30 -1.86
N PRO A 40 -14.84 -13.69 -3.16
CA PRO A 40 -15.09 -15.08 -3.50
C PRO A 40 -13.89 -16.02 -3.30
N LEU A 41 -12.70 -15.46 -3.06
CA LEU A 41 -11.46 -16.21 -2.86
C LEU A 41 -11.15 -16.45 -1.38
N LEU A 42 -11.87 -15.77 -0.48
CA LEU A 42 -11.61 -15.87 0.95
C LEU A 42 -12.14 -17.19 1.52
N ASP A 43 -11.34 -17.84 2.36
CA ASP A 43 -11.70 -19.09 3.03
C ASP A 43 -12.90 -18.90 3.97
N HIS A 44 -12.95 -17.76 4.64
CA HIS A 44 -14.06 -17.37 5.52
C HIS A 44 -14.29 -15.86 5.48
N PRO A 45 -15.51 -15.39 5.79
CA PRO A 45 -15.82 -13.96 5.77
C PRO A 45 -15.13 -13.21 6.92
N PRO A 46 -14.81 -11.91 6.74
CA PRO A 46 -14.36 -11.05 7.83
C PRO A 46 -15.51 -10.75 8.81
N GLU A 47 -15.16 -10.34 10.03
CA GLU A 47 -16.12 -9.84 11.04
C GLU A 47 -16.74 -8.49 10.66
N GLY A 48 -16.10 -7.76 9.74
CA GLY A 48 -16.58 -6.51 9.19
C GLY A 48 -15.78 -6.05 7.99
N VAL A 49 -16.42 -5.25 7.12
CA VAL A 49 -15.79 -4.69 5.93
C VAL A 49 -15.94 -3.17 5.92
N GLY A 50 -14.83 -2.46 6.05
CA GLY A 50 -14.77 -1.02 5.86
C GLY A 50 -14.64 -0.67 4.37
N MET A 51 -15.68 -0.07 3.79
CA MET A 51 -15.65 0.35 2.39
C MET A 51 -15.08 1.75 2.24
N ASN A 52 -13.85 1.83 1.75
CA ASN A 52 -13.19 3.10 1.48
C ASN A 52 -13.76 3.76 0.21
N ARG A 53 -14.26 4.99 0.36
CA ARG A 53 -14.73 5.83 -0.75
C ARG A 53 -13.86 7.07 -0.96
N TRP A 54 -13.36 7.64 0.12
CA TRP A 54 -12.63 8.91 0.16
C TRP A 54 -11.38 8.79 1.03
N LEU A 55 -10.41 9.69 0.86
CA LEU A 55 -9.18 9.76 1.67
C LEU A 55 -9.21 10.89 2.71
N ASP A 56 -10.34 11.57 2.88
CA ASP A 56 -10.40 12.59 3.92
C ASP A 56 -10.37 11.94 5.32
N ARG A 57 -9.68 12.62 6.24
CA ARG A 57 -9.39 12.11 7.58
C ARG A 57 -10.64 11.71 8.35
N SER A 58 -11.72 12.50 8.25
CA SER A 58 -12.95 12.25 9.00
C SER A 58 -13.62 10.95 8.55
N HIS A 59 -13.69 10.72 7.24
CA HIS A 59 -14.24 9.48 6.68
C HIS A 59 -13.39 8.25 7.05
N LEU A 60 -12.07 8.36 6.99
CA LEU A 60 -11.18 7.27 7.37
C LEU A 60 -11.35 6.88 8.84
N ILE A 61 -11.51 7.88 9.73
CA ILE A 61 -11.74 7.66 11.16
C ILE A 61 -13.13 7.04 11.39
N GLU A 62 -14.19 7.58 10.78
CA GLU A 62 -15.55 7.09 10.90
C GLU A 62 -15.65 5.59 10.52
N VAL A 63 -15.07 5.21 9.38
CA VAL A 63 -15.04 3.80 8.95
C VAL A 63 -14.23 2.96 9.93
N SER A 64 -13.08 3.46 10.43
CA SER A 64 -12.29 2.75 11.42
C SER A 64 -13.07 2.47 12.71
N ASP A 65 -13.83 3.45 13.17
CA ASP A 65 -14.60 3.37 14.42
C ASP A 65 -15.87 2.50 14.27
N SER A 66 -16.36 2.30 13.04
CA SER A 66 -17.51 1.43 12.75
C SER A 66 -17.17 -0.07 12.74
N LEU A 67 -15.88 -0.42 12.69
CA LEU A 67 -15.44 -1.81 12.63
C LEU A 67 -15.34 -2.45 14.02
N PRO A 68 -15.64 -3.76 14.17
CA PRO A 68 -15.50 -4.47 15.43
C PRO A 68 -14.08 -4.36 16.01
N ASP A 69 -13.99 -4.32 17.34
CA ASP A 69 -12.70 -4.30 18.06
C ASP A 69 -12.19 -5.70 18.43
N ASP A 70 -13.09 -6.67 18.56
CA ASP A 70 -12.77 -8.05 18.92
C ASP A 70 -12.33 -8.85 17.67
N VAL A 71 -11.17 -8.48 17.15
CA VAL A 71 -10.53 -9.09 15.96
C VAL A 71 -9.01 -9.13 16.14
N ASP A 72 -8.36 -10.03 15.43
CA ASP A 72 -6.93 -10.31 15.58
C ASP A 72 -6.08 -9.67 14.48
N LEU A 73 -6.70 -9.24 13.36
CA LEU A 73 -6.00 -8.82 12.15
C LEU A 73 -6.80 -7.78 11.37
N VAL A 74 -6.08 -6.88 10.70
CA VAL A 74 -6.60 -6.01 9.65
C VAL A 74 -6.08 -6.48 8.30
N VAL A 75 -6.96 -6.59 7.31
CA VAL A 75 -6.60 -6.97 5.93
C VAL A 75 -6.95 -5.82 4.99
N GLY A 76 -5.94 -5.22 4.36
CA GLY A 76 -6.11 -4.22 3.31
C GLY A 76 -6.25 -4.88 1.94
N ILE A 77 -7.37 -4.65 1.24
CA ILE A 77 -7.65 -5.26 -0.06
C ILE A 77 -7.90 -4.15 -1.09
N GLY A 78 -7.08 -4.06 -2.11
CA GLY A 78 -7.29 -3.07 -3.17
C GLY A 78 -6.05 -2.41 -3.71
N ALA A 79 -6.17 -1.13 -4.06
CA ALA A 79 -5.08 -0.27 -4.49
C ALA A 79 -4.70 0.74 -3.39
N GLY A 80 -3.79 1.66 -3.66
CA GLY A 80 -3.21 2.59 -2.70
C GLY A 80 -4.15 3.11 -1.62
N ARG A 81 -5.33 3.62 -2.00
CA ARG A 81 -6.30 4.16 -1.03
C ARG A 81 -6.79 3.16 0.02
N SER A 82 -7.12 1.94 -0.40
CA SER A 82 -7.57 0.89 0.54
C SER A 82 -6.43 0.42 1.42
N LEU A 83 -5.24 0.28 0.83
CA LEU A 83 -4.04 -0.17 1.54
C LEU A 83 -3.62 0.87 2.60
N ASP A 84 -3.65 2.16 2.27
CA ASP A 84 -3.36 3.23 3.23
C ASP A 84 -4.42 3.31 4.34
N HIS A 85 -5.70 3.17 3.99
CA HIS A 85 -6.75 3.13 5.00
C HIS A 85 -6.61 1.93 5.95
N ALA A 86 -6.26 0.75 5.43
CA ALA A 86 -5.99 -0.42 6.27
C ALA A 86 -4.83 -0.19 7.25
N LYS A 87 -3.77 0.52 6.83
CA LYS A 87 -2.67 0.93 7.72
C LYS A 87 -3.17 1.82 8.86
N LEU A 88 -4.05 2.78 8.56
CA LEU A 88 -4.63 3.66 9.58
C LEU A 88 -5.47 2.84 10.57
N VAL A 89 -6.33 1.94 10.09
CA VAL A 89 -7.16 1.07 10.95
C VAL A 89 -6.27 0.19 11.83
N ALA A 90 -5.27 -0.46 11.26
CA ALA A 90 -4.35 -1.32 12.00
C ALA A 90 -3.58 -0.54 13.08
N THR A 91 -3.11 0.67 12.76
CA THR A 91 -2.46 1.56 13.74
C THR A 91 -3.40 1.95 14.86
N ARG A 92 -4.64 2.35 14.56
CA ARG A 92 -5.63 2.78 15.57
C ARG A 92 -6.06 1.63 16.48
N LYS A 93 -6.26 0.44 15.90
CA LYS A 93 -6.66 -0.77 16.67
C LYS A 93 -5.47 -1.51 17.28
N ARG A 94 -4.23 -1.14 16.94
CA ARG A 94 -2.99 -1.80 17.39
C ARG A 94 -2.95 -3.28 16.99
N LEU A 95 -3.37 -3.56 15.77
CA LEU A 95 -3.45 -4.91 15.21
C LEU A 95 -2.41 -5.11 14.12
N PRO A 96 -1.97 -6.35 13.87
CA PRO A 96 -1.19 -6.72 12.72
C PRO A 96 -1.94 -6.41 11.41
N LEU A 97 -1.19 -6.20 10.33
CA LEU A 97 -1.70 -5.82 9.02
C LEU A 97 -1.22 -6.79 7.94
N VAL A 98 -2.15 -7.29 7.14
CA VAL A 98 -1.86 -7.99 5.88
C VAL A 98 -2.37 -7.15 4.71
N GLN A 99 -1.64 -7.13 3.60
CA GLN A 99 -2.06 -6.39 2.41
C GLN A 99 -2.24 -7.32 1.21
N VAL A 100 -3.34 -7.13 0.50
CA VAL A 100 -3.73 -7.85 -0.73
C VAL A 100 -3.95 -6.82 -1.84
N PRO A 101 -2.90 -6.43 -2.57
CA PRO A 101 -3.04 -5.52 -3.69
C PRO A 101 -3.83 -6.16 -4.82
N THR A 102 -4.83 -5.45 -5.33
CA THR A 102 -5.58 -5.87 -6.54
C THR A 102 -5.08 -5.17 -7.79
N VAL A 103 -4.21 -4.19 -7.62
CA VAL A 103 -3.56 -3.40 -8.69
C VAL A 103 -2.14 -3.08 -8.26
N ILE A 104 -1.19 -3.20 -9.16
CA ILE A 104 0.21 -2.82 -8.95
C ILE A 104 0.42 -1.42 -9.51
N SER A 105 -0.01 -0.40 -8.78
CA SER A 105 -0.02 0.99 -9.27
C SER A 105 0.83 1.95 -8.47
N THR A 106 1.20 1.64 -7.24
CA THR A 106 1.93 2.58 -6.36
C THR A 106 2.75 1.85 -5.29
N GLY A 107 3.72 2.57 -4.70
CA GLY A 107 4.50 2.10 -3.55
C GLY A 107 3.69 1.91 -2.25
N ALA A 108 2.41 2.33 -2.20
CA ALA A 108 1.52 2.09 -1.05
C ALA A 108 1.39 0.61 -0.67
N ILE A 109 1.74 -0.28 -1.58
CA ILE A 109 1.73 -1.73 -1.35
C ILE A 109 2.72 -2.13 -0.25
N ILE A 110 3.86 -1.45 -0.16
CA ILE A 110 4.97 -1.83 0.72
C ILE A 110 5.36 -0.75 1.74
N HIS A 111 5.25 0.55 1.42
CA HIS A 111 5.65 1.57 2.39
C HIS A 111 4.69 1.63 3.58
N GLY A 112 5.22 1.88 4.78
CA GLY A 112 4.46 1.83 6.03
C GLY A 112 3.70 3.10 6.40
N PHE A 113 3.89 4.22 5.72
CA PHE A 113 3.25 5.49 6.10
C PHE A 113 1.93 5.74 5.37
N VAL A 114 1.06 6.51 6.01
CA VAL A 114 -0.18 7.05 5.43
C VAL A 114 -0.09 8.56 5.44
N ALA A 115 -0.15 9.16 4.25
CA ALA A 115 -0.12 10.60 4.12
C ALA A 115 -1.43 11.24 4.64
N ASP A 116 -1.28 12.35 5.34
CA ASP A 116 -2.38 13.21 5.77
C ASP A 116 -2.63 14.29 4.73
N TRP A 117 -3.78 14.24 4.10
CA TRP A 117 -4.14 15.16 3.04
C TRP A 117 -5.09 16.26 3.53
N ASP A 118 -4.74 17.50 3.24
CA ASP A 118 -5.64 18.64 3.31
C ASP A 118 -5.88 19.14 1.86
N GLY A 119 -7.03 18.80 1.30
CA GLY A 119 -7.34 19.05 -0.09
C GLY A 119 -6.35 18.36 -1.04
N ARG A 120 -5.40 19.14 -1.62
CA ARG A 120 -4.37 18.64 -2.56
C ARG A 120 -2.97 18.64 -1.98
N GLN A 121 -2.81 18.96 -0.71
CA GLN A 121 -1.50 19.07 -0.06
C GLN A 121 -1.33 18.00 1.00
N ILE A 122 -0.14 17.42 1.07
CA ILE A 122 0.24 16.56 2.19
C ILE A 122 0.68 17.48 3.33
N VAL A 123 -0.05 17.42 4.45
CA VAL A 123 0.21 18.25 5.64
C VAL A 123 0.89 17.47 6.76
N GLY A 124 1.00 16.15 6.63
CA GLY A 124 1.63 15.32 7.65
C GLY A 124 1.53 13.83 7.36
N THR A 125 1.67 13.04 8.41
CA THR A 125 1.51 11.59 8.39
C THR A 125 0.42 11.20 9.39
N LEU A 126 -0.60 10.46 8.93
CA LEU A 126 -1.70 9.97 9.77
C LEU A 126 -1.35 8.72 10.54
N ALA A 127 -0.55 7.84 9.94
CA ALA A 127 -0.16 6.56 10.51
C ALA A 127 1.18 6.10 9.93
N GLU A 128 1.90 5.28 10.72
CA GLU A 128 3.08 4.56 10.26
C GLU A 128 3.05 3.16 10.86
N ILE A 129 2.95 2.13 10.01
CA ILE A 129 2.93 0.73 10.39
C ILE A 129 3.50 -0.14 9.27
N ASP A 130 4.30 -1.14 9.63
CA ASP A 130 4.73 -2.16 8.68
C ASP A 130 3.67 -3.27 8.61
N CYS A 131 3.43 -3.82 7.42
CA CYS A 131 2.60 -5.01 7.28
C CYS A 131 3.40 -6.26 7.63
N GLU A 132 2.71 -7.29 8.15
CA GLU A 132 3.29 -8.60 8.41
C GLU A 132 3.75 -9.25 7.10
N TYR A 133 2.90 -9.18 6.09
CA TYR A 133 3.22 -9.61 4.73
C TYR A 133 2.25 -9.03 3.70
N VAL A 134 2.66 -9.11 2.43
CA VAL A 134 1.87 -8.73 1.26
C VAL A 134 1.60 -9.98 0.43
N LEU A 135 0.34 -10.22 0.02
CA LEU A 135 -0.04 -11.29 -0.88
C LEU A 135 -0.34 -10.74 -2.28
N VAL A 136 0.58 -10.92 -3.21
CA VAL A 136 0.41 -10.53 -4.63
C VAL A 136 -0.12 -11.72 -5.41
N ASP A 137 -1.44 -11.84 -5.52
CA ASP A 137 -2.09 -12.92 -6.26
C ASP A 137 -2.19 -12.57 -7.74
N TYR A 138 -1.57 -13.37 -8.59
CA TYR A 138 -1.54 -13.13 -10.04
C TYR A 138 -2.94 -13.22 -10.67
N GLY A 139 -3.82 -14.10 -10.16
CA GLY A 139 -5.19 -14.21 -10.61
C GLY A 139 -6.02 -12.97 -10.31
N VAL A 140 -5.74 -12.32 -9.17
CA VAL A 140 -6.39 -11.06 -8.76
C VAL A 140 -5.86 -9.88 -9.58
N VAL A 141 -4.53 -9.70 -9.63
CA VAL A 141 -3.91 -8.56 -10.32
C VAL A 141 -4.21 -8.54 -11.83
N LYS A 142 -4.31 -9.71 -12.46
CA LYS A 142 -4.67 -9.83 -13.88
C LYS A 142 -6.08 -9.34 -14.22
N GLN A 143 -7.00 -9.30 -13.26
CA GLN A 143 -8.37 -8.82 -13.46
C GLN A 143 -8.46 -7.29 -13.46
N ALA A 144 -7.44 -6.59 -12.99
CA ALA A 144 -7.42 -5.14 -13.00
C ALA A 144 -7.30 -4.58 -14.44
N PRO A 145 -7.93 -3.44 -14.73
CA PRO A 145 -7.74 -2.76 -16.01
C PRO A 145 -6.24 -2.50 -16.27
N LEU A 146 -5.78 -2.82 -17.47
CA LEU A 146 -4.35 -2.73 -17.83
C LEU A 146 -3.74 -1.36 -17.50
N HIS A 147 -4.46 -0.26 -17.79
CA HIS A 147 -3.98 1.09 -17.53
C HIS A 147 -3.72 1.37 -16.04
N LEU A 148 -4.37 0.67 -15.12
CA LEU A 148 -4.12 0.81 -13.68
C LEU A 148 -2.84 0.05 -13.28
N ASN A 149 -2.60 -1.14 -13.82
CA ASN A 149 -1.37 -1.88 -13.56
C ASN A 149 -0.15 -1.18 -14.19
N THR A 150 -0.30 -0.61 -15.39
CA THR A 150 0.78 0.14 -16.05
C THR A 150 1.08 1.48 -15.36
N ALA A 151 0.18 2.00 -14.54
CA ALA A 151 0.45 3.21 -13.75
C ALA A 151 1.64 3.03 -12.79
N GLY A 152 1.88 1.82 -12.29
CA GLY A 152 3.05 1.51 -11.48
C GLY A 152 4.39 1.71 -12.19
N LEU A 153 4.42 1.51 -13.51
CA LEU A 153 5.60 1.85 -14.32
C LEU A 153 5.86 3.36 -14.31
N GLY A 154 4.79 4.17 -14.35
CA GLY A 154 4.89 5.62 -14.21
C GLY A 154 5.47 6.04 -12.85
N ASP A 155 5.08 5.37 -11.78
CA ASP A 155 5.58 5.62 -10.42
C ASP A 155 7.10 5.35 -10.33
N VAL A 156 7.55 4.25 -10.93
CA VAL A 156 8.99 3.94 -11.05
C VAL A 156 9.74 4.99 -11.87
N LEU A 157 9.21 5.40 -13.03
CA LEU A 157 9.82 6.42 -13.89
C LEU A 157 9.87 7.80 -13.21
N CYS A 158 8.88 8.13 -12.37
CA CYS A 158 8.91 9.34 -11.54
C CYS A 158 10.10 9.35 -10.58
N GLY A 159 10.45 8.20 -9.99
CA GLY A 159 11.63 8.08 -9.15
C GLY A 159 12.91 8.46 -9.90
N TYR A 160 13.09 7.98 -11.12
CA TYR A 160 14.25 8.30 -11.96
C TYR A 160 14.35 9.79 -12.33
N SER A 161 13.24 10.38 -12.77
CA SER A 161 13.19 11.81 -13.09
C SER A 161 13.40 12.67 -11.85
N GLY A 162 12.85 12.26 -10.69
CA GLY A 162 12.99 12.92 -9.42
C GLY A 162 14.45 13.01 -8.94
N ILE A 163 15.22 11.94 -9.10
CA ILE A 163 16.67 11.94 -8.79
C ILE A 163 17.44 12.94 -9.65
N SER A 164 17.14 12.97 -10.94
CA SER A 164 17.77 13.90 -11.88
C SER A 164 17.45 15.35 -11.52
N GLU A 165 16.22 15.61 -11.09
CA GLU A 165 15.78 16.92 -10.63
C GLU A 165 16.42 17.31 -9.29
N TRP A 166 16.49 16.37 -8.34
CA TRP A 166 17.15 16.57 -7.06
C TRP A 166 18.64 16.92 -7.24
N ARG A 167 19.37 16.20 -8.08
CA ARG A 167 20.76 16.48 -8.44
C ARG A 167 20.93 17.88 -9.05
N ARG A 168 20.01 18.27 -9.95
CA ARG A 168 20.03 19.61 -10.56
C ARG A 168 19.78 20.73 -9.54
N ASN A 169 18.83 20.53 -8.64
CA ASN A 169 18.46 21.51 -7.62
C ASN A 169 19.58 21.67 -6.58
N ALA A 170 20.22 20.57 -6.19
CA ALA A 170 21.38 20.60 -5.30
C ALA A 170 22.54 21.46 -5.84
N ARG A 171 22.84 21.35 -7.15
CA ARG A 171 23.84 22.21 -7.82
C ARG A 171 23.50 23.69 -7.81
N ARG A 172 22.23 24.02 -7.62
CA ARG A 172 21.72 25.40 -7.51
C ARG A 172 21.57 25.87 -6.05
N GLY A 173 21.89 25.00 -5.09
CA GLY A 173 21.68 25.28 -3.67
C GLY A 173 20.20 25.35 -3.27
N VAL A 174 19.29 24.70 -4.00
CA VAL A 174 17.85 24.72 -3.78
C VAL A 174 17.36 23.33 -3.41
N GLY A 175 16.39 23.25 -2.49
CA GLY A 175 15.75 21.98 -2.09
C GLY A 175 16.47 21.26 -0.94
N PRO A 176 16.11 20.00 -0.67
CA PRO A 176 16.71 19.21 0.40
C PRO A 176 18.17 18.87 0.12
N ALA A 177 18.92 18.58 1.18
CA ALA A 177 20.31 18.15 1.07
C ALA A 177 20.43 16.93 0.13
N TYR A 178 21.37 16.99 -0.80
CA TYR A 178 21.61 15.94 -1.77
C TYR A 178 22.56 14.88 -1.21
N ASP A 179 22.23 13.61 -1.41
CA ASP A 179 23.04 12.47 -1.02
C ASP A 179 23.31 11.61 -2.26
N GLU A 180 24.58 11.57 -2.66
CA GLU A 180 25.04 10.83 -3.85
C GLU A 180 24.78 9.33 -3.70
N ALA A 181 24.98 8.75 -2.51
CA ALA A 181 24.82 7.32 -2.30
C ALA A 181 23.35 6.89 -2.46
N ILE A 182 22.42 7.72 -2.00
CA ILE A 182 20.96 7.48 -2.21
C ILE A 182 20.63 7.60 -3.70
N ALA A 183 21.15 8.60 -4.38
CA ALA A 183 20.91 8.82 -5.80
C ALA A 183 21.42 7.65 -6.65
N ASP A 184 22.67 7.20 -6.39
CA ASP A 184 23.29 6.09 -7.11
C ASP A 184 22.55 4.76 -6.87
N ALA A 185 22.15 4.48 -5.63
CA ALA A 185 21.36 3.30 -5.31
C ALA A 185 20.03 3.28 -6.06
N SER A 186 19.34 4.41 -6.13
CA SER A 186 18.09 4.54 -6.87
C SER A 186 18.29 4.41 -8.38
N GLU A 187 19.35 5.00 -8.95
CA GLU A 187 19.67 4.84 -10.37
C GLU A 187 20.02 3.38 -10.72
N GLN A 188 20.69 2.66 -9.82
CA GLN A 188 20.99 1.23 -10.03
C GLN A 188 19.71 0.40 -10.04
N GLN A 189 18.79 0.63 -9.10
CA GLN A 189 17.48 -0.05 -9.09
C GLN A 189 16.72 0.16 -10.41
N HIS A 190 16.76 1.36 -10.99
CA HIS A 190 16.11 1.62 -12.28
C HIS A 190 16.79 0.87 -13.45
N LYS A 191 18.11 0.77 -13.44
CA LYS A 191 18.84 -0.02 -14.45
C LYS A 191 18.50 -1.50 -14.36
N ASP A 192 18.40 -2.03 -13.15
CA ASP A 192 18.05 -3.44 -12.92
C ASP A 192 16.62 -3.78 -13.35
N LEU A 193 15.70 -2.80 -13.33
CA LEU A 193 14.32 -2.98 -13.78
C LEU A 193 14.14 -3.00 -15.31
N VAL A 194 15.09 -2.47 -16.08
CA VAL A 194 15.03 -2.40 -17.55
C VAL A 194 15.99 -3.35 -18.26
N ALA A 195 16.78 -4.09 -17.50
CA ALA A 195 17.70 -5.11 -17.98
C ALA A 195 16.99 -6.47 -18.15
#